data_091979ac58dbde665d2b2ab22d558ed3
#
_entry.id   091979ac58dbde665d2b2ab22d558ed3
#
_cell.length_a   1.000
_cell.length_b   1.000
_cell.length_c   1.000
_cell.angle_alpha   90.00
_cell.angle_beta   90.00
_cell.angle_gamma   90.00
#
_symmetry.space_group_name_H-M   'P 1'
#
loop_
_entity.id
_entity.type
_entity.pdbx_description
1 polymer ?
#
loop_
_entity_poly.entity_id
_entity_poly.type
_entity_poly.pdbx_seq_one_letter_code
_entity_poly.pdbx_strand_id
1 'polypeptide(L)'
;NYYGAVTSFIKLQEAYKCLFFIADWHSLTTHPTPGDIQNSVRTILAEYLACGLDPEKATIYVQSDVPEVIELYLYLNMNAYLGELERVTSFKDKARKQPDNVNAGLLTYPSLMAADILIHKANKVPVGKDQEQNMEMARKFGRRFY
;
A
#
# COMPACT_ATOMS: atom_id res chain seq x y z
N ASN A 1 10.93 -5.72 -6.71
CA ASN A 1 11.61 -5.88 -8.00
C ASN A 1 12.50 -4.66 -8.27
N TYR A 2 13.82 -4.85 -8.25
CA TYR A 2 14.82 -3.79 -8.41
C TYR A 2 14.61 -2.95 -9.68
N TYR A 3 14.42 -3.61 -10.83
CA TYR A 3 14.22 -2.92 -12.11
C TYR A 3 12.86 -2.22 -12.26
N GLY A 4 11.91 -2.52 -11.42
CA GLY A 4 10.61 -1.86 -11.43
C GLY A 4 10.55 -0.66 -10.49
N ALA A 5 10.13 -0.90 -9.25
CA ALA A 5 9.85 0.17 -8.30
C ALA A 5 11.12 0.76 -7.67
N VAL A 6 12.09 -0.06 -7.25
CA VAL A 6 13.21 0.39 -6.42
C VAL A 6 14.12 1.38 -7.15
N THR A 7 14.41 1.16 -8.43
CA THR A 7 15.20 2.12 -9.23
C THR A 7 14.52 3.49 -9.35
N SER A 8 13.19 3.50 -9.42
CA SER A 8 12.42 4.74 -9.41
C SER A 8 12.48 5.44 -8.05
N PHE A 9 12.41 4.68 -6.95
CA PHE A 9 12.52 5.21 -5.58
C PHE A 9 13.85 5.88 -5.33
N ILE A 10 14.95 5.26 -5.75
CA ILE A 10 16.31 5.81 -5.63
C ILE A 10 16.41 7.17 -6.35
N LYS A 11 15.83 7.29 -7.54
CA LYS A 11 15.83 8.56 -8.28
C LYS A 11 14.95 9.62 -7.62
N LEU A 12 13.79 9.21 -7.09
CA LEU A 12 12.84 10.13 -6.48
C LEU A 12 13.36 10.74 -5.17
N GLN A 13 14.12 10.01 -4.37
CA GLN A 13 14.68 10.52 -3.11
C GLN A 13 15.64 11.71 -3.32
N GLU A 14 16.24 11.84 -4.51
CA GLU A 14 17.13 12.97 -4.83
C GLU A 14 16.34 14.28 -5.12
N ALA A 15 15.09 14.17 -5.50
CA ALA A 15 14.30 15.31 -5.98
C ALA A 15 13.10 15.66 -5.09
N TYR A 16 12.67 14.74 -4.22
CA TYR A 16 11.45 14.88 -3.43
C TYR A 16 11.66 14.45 -1.97
N LYS A 17 10.85 15.00 -1.07
CA LYS A 17 10.69 14.45 0.27
C LYS A 17 9.87 13.16 0.14
N CYS A 18 10.54 12.02 0.25
CA CYS A 18 9.94 10.70 0.05
C CYS A 18 9.61 10.02 1.37
N LEU A 19 8.49 9.30 1.34
CA LEU A 19 8.01 8.41 2.39
C LEU A 19 7.87 7.02 1.76
N PHE A 20 8.70 6.08 2.16
CA PHE A 20 8.66 4.70 1.69
C PHE A 20 8.28 3.78 2.85
N PHE A 21 7.23 3.02 2.70
CA PHE A 21 6.81 2.09 3.74
C PHE A 21 6.79 0.64 3.26
N ILE A 22 7.01 -0.26 4.20
CA ILE A 22 6.87 -1.70 4.01
C ILE A 22 5.47 -2.07 4.43
N ALA A 23 4.68 -2.60 3.50
CA ALA A 23 3.24 -2.83 3.63
C ALA A 23 2.93 -4.15 4.37
N ASP A 24 3.18 -4.21 5.66
CA ASP A 24 2.93 -5.39 6.48
C ASP A 24 1.43 -5.69 6.66
N TRP A 25 0.58 -4.69 6.89
CA TRP A 25 -0.87 -4.92 6.98
C TRP A 25 -1.49 -5.41 5.67
N HIS A 26 -1.04 -4.91 4.51
CA HIS A 26 -1.49 -5.42 3.22
C HIS A 26 -1.15 -6.90 3.05
N SER A 27 -0.06 -7.37 3.64
CA SER A 27 0.35 -8.77 3.55
C SER A 27 -0.58 -9.71 4.31
N LEU A 28 -1.32 -9.23 5.31
CA LEU A 28 -2.27 -10.03 6.09
C LEU A 28 -3.39 -10.66 5.24
N THR A 29 -3.66 -10.11 4.06
CA THR A 29 -4.66 -10.66 3.12
C THR A 29 -4.32 -12.07 2.63
N THR A 30 -3.08 -12.51 2.77
CA THR A 30 -2.62 -13.86 2.41
C THR A 30 -2.45 -14.78 3.63
N HIS A 31 -2.81 -14.33 4.82
CA HIS A 31 -2.73 -15.03 6.10
C HIS A 31 -1.33 -15.62 6.41
N PRO A 32 -0.25 -14.81 6.32
CA PRO A 32 1.09 -15.25 6.70
C PRO A 32 1.20 -15.47 8.20
N THR A 33 2.18 -16.25 8.64
CA THR A 33 2.48 -16.33 10.07
C THR A 33 3.13 -15.05 10.58
N PRO A 34 3.05 -14.72 11.89
CA PRO A 34 3.73 -13.55 12.45
C PRO A 34 5.26 -13.56 12.20
N GLY A 35 5.87 -14.73 12.27
CA GLY A 35 7.31 -14.90 11.96
C GLY A 35 7.65 -14.58 10.50
N ASP A 36 6.79 -15.00 9.57
CA ASP A 36 6.96 -14.70 8.14
C ASP A 36 6.89 -13.19 7.87
N ILE A 37 5.95 -12.48 8.52
CA ILE A 37 5.82 -11.03 8.38
C ILE A 37 7.09 -10.33 8.87
N GLN A 38 7.56 -10.66 10.08
CA GLN A 38 8.75 -10.04 10.64
C GLN A 38 10.01 -10.29 9.79
N ASN A 39 10.18 -11.52 9.31
CA ASN A 39 11.31 -11.87 8.45
C ASN A 39 11.22 -11.14 7.11
N SER A 40 10.04 -11.05 6.51
CA SER A 40 9.81 -10.32 5.27
C SER A 40 10.10 -8.83 5.42
N VAL A 41 9.65 -8.20 6.49
CA VAL A 41 9.92 -6.78 6.78
C VAL A 41 11.43 -6.53 6.86
N ARG A 42 12.17 -7.35 7.61
CA ARG A 42 13.63 -7.22 7.73
C ARG A 42 14.34 -7.42 6.40
N THR A 43 13.94 -8.42 5.63
CA THR A 43 14.52 -8.71 4.31
C THR A 43 14.28 -7.56 3.34
N ILE A 44 13.05 -7.06 3.24
CA ILE A 44 12.69 -5.94 2.35
C ILE A 44 13.46 -4.68 2.74
N LEU A 45 13.58 -4.38 4.04
CA LEU A 45 14.35 -3.24 4.51
C LEU A 45 15.83 -3.36 4.11
N ALA A 46 16.42 -4.53 4.32
CA ALA A 46 17.80 -4.79 3.94
C ALA A 46 18.01 -4.64 2.42
N GLU A 47 17.08 -5.15 1.61
CA GLU A 47 17.10 -5.01 0.16
C GLU A 47 17.00 -3.54 -0.27
N TYR A 48 16.12 -2.75 0.35
CA TYR A 48 15.97 -1.32 0.04
C TYR A 48 17.26 -0.55 0.32
N LEU A 49 17.87 -0.77 1.47
CA LEU A 49 19.14 -0.14 1.83
C LEU A 49 20.29 -0.59 0.91
N ALA A 50 20.37 -1.90 0.62
CA ALA A 50 21.39 -2.44 -0.29
C ALA A 50 21.24 -1.91 -1.73
N CYS A 51 20.01 -1.60 -2.16
CA CYS A 51 19.76 -1.01 -3.47
C CYS A 51 20.05 0.50 -3.53
N GLY A 52 20.29 1.17 -2.41
CA GLY A 52 20.66 2.58 -2.38
C GLY A 52 19.55 3.54 -1.89
N LEU A 53 18.49 3.04 -1.27
CA LEU A 53 17.60 3.91 -0.50
C LEU A 53 18.38 4.42 0.74
N ASP A 54 18.42 5.73 0.88
CA ASP A 54 19.19 6.43 1.90
C ASP A 54 18.27 6.99 2.99
N PRO A 55 18.35 6.51 4.24
CA PRO A 55 17.52 6.99 5.34
C PRO A 55 17.79 8.44 5.72
N GLU A 56 18.93 9.02 5.31
CA GLU A 56 19.20 10.45 5.49
C GLU A 56 18.43 11.33 4.48
N LYS A 57 18.02 10.76 3.34
CA LYS A 57 17.30 11.46 2.26
C LYS A 57 15.80 11.17 2.24
N ALA A 58 15.40 10.00 2.71
CA ALA A 58 14.02 9.55 2.67
C ALA A 58 13.62 8.94 4.01
N THR A 59 12.34 9.08 4.38
CA THR A 59 11.78 8.35 5.51
C THR A 59 11.39 6.94 5.07
N ILE A 60 11.96 5.94 5.74
CA ILE A 60 11.65 4.52 5.50
C ILE A 60 11.03 3.98 6.80
N TYR A 61 9.84 3.38 6.71
CA TYR A 61 9.11 2.89 7.88
C TYR A 61 8.27 1.65 7.56
N VAL A 62 7.75 1.00 8.58
CA VAL A 62 6.78 -0.09 8.42
C VAL A 62 5.38 0.50 8.51
N GLN A 63 4.45 0.05 7.69
CA GLN A 63 3.07 0.58 7.65
C GLN A 63 2.44 0.60 9.05
N SER A 64 2.66 -0.44 9.85
CA SER A 64 2.16 -0.55 11.22
C SER A 64 2.78 0.42 12.24
N ASP A 65 3.84 1.14 11.88
CA ASP A 65 4.38 2.21 12.72
C ASP A 65 3.48 3.46 12.75
N VAL A 66 2.48 3.52 11.86
CA VAL A 66 1.51 4.62 11.76
C VAL A 66 0.09 4.07 11.99
N PRO A 67 -0.31 3.83 13.24
CA PRO A 67 -1.60 3.21 13.56
C PRO A 67 -2.81 4.04 13.10
N GLU A 68 -2.67 5.34 12.92
CA GLU A 68 -3.70 6.24 12.40
C GLU A 68 -4.15 5.87 10.98
N VAL A 69 -3.34 5.14 10.23
CA VAL A 69 -3.73 4.58 8.92
C VAL A 69 -4.95 3.67 9.07
N ILE A 70 -5.01 2.84 10.11
CA ILE A 70 -6.13 1.94 10.37
C ILE A 70 -7.38 2.71 10.77
N GLU A 71 -7.25 3.77 11.53
CA GLU A 71 -8.37 4.63 11.87
C GLU A 71 -8.95 5.29 10.61
N LEU A 72 -8.11 5.87 9.78
CA LEU A 72 -8.55 6.46 8.51
C LEU A 72 -9.15 5.41 7.57
N TYR A 73 -8.53 4.23 7.49
CA TYR A 73 -9.05 3.11 6.71
C TYR A 73 -10.48 2.73 7.14
N LEU A 74 -10.77 2.70 8.44
CA LEU A 74 -12.11 2.45 8.96
C LEU A 74 -13.11 3.50 8.45
N TYR A 75 -12.78 4.78 8.55
CA TYR A 75 -13.65 5.87 8.07
C TYR A 75 -13.88 5.78 6.54
N LEU A 76 -12.84 5.47 5.77
CA LEU A 76 -12.96 5.31 4.32
C LEU A 76 -13.84 4.11 3.97
N ASN A 77 -13.74 3.00 4.71
CA ASN A 77 -14.58 1.83 4.51
C ASN A 77 -16.07 2.13 4.76
N MET A 78 -16.39 2.93 5.77
CA MET A 78 -17.79 3.34 6.02
C MET A 78 -18.38 4.17 4.88
N ASN A 79 -17.53 4.76 4.03
CA ASN A 79 -17.91 5.53 2.85
C ASN A 79 -17.69 4.77 1.53
N ALA A 80 -17.20 3.53 1.58
CA ALA A 80 -16.97 2.71 0.40
C ALA A 80 -18.23 1.92 0.01
N TYR A 81 -18.62 1.98 -1.27
CA TYR A 81 -19.74 1.20 -1.76
C TYR A 81 -19.28 -0.19 -2.19
N LEU A 82 -19.93 -1.23 -1.68
CA LEU A 82 -19.63 -2.63 -1.97
C LEU A 82 -19.49 -2.89 -3.48
N GLY A 83 -20.45 -2.46 -4.27
CA GLY A 83 -20.43 -2.67 -5.72
C GLY A 83 -19.30 -1.92 -6.44
N GLU A 84 -18.69 -0.88 -5.85
CA GLU A 84 -17.48 -0.26 -6.40
C GLU A 84 -16.25 -1.12 -6.09
N LEU A 85 -16.13 -1.61 -4.86
CA LEU A 85 -15.04 -2.47 -4.44
C LEU A 85 -15.00 -3.79 -5.22
N GLU A 86 -16.15 -4.43 -5.43
CA GLU A 86 -16.27 -5.68 -6.20
C GLU A 86 -15.87 -5.53 -7.67
N ARG A 87 -16.01 -4.34 -8.24
CA ARG A 87 -15.62 -4.06 -9.63
C ARG A 87 -14.14 -3.83 -9.84
N VAL A 88 -13.36 -3.63 -8.76
CA VAL A 88 -11.92 -3.38 -8.87
C VAL A 88 -11.20 -4.60 -9.45
N THR A 89 -10.45 -4.40 -10.53
CA THR A 89 -9.77 -5.48 -11.24
C THR A 89 -8.76 -6.20 -10.34
N SER A 90 -8.02 -5.45 -9.52
CA SER A 90 -7.05 -6.04 -8.59
C SER A 90 -7.70 -6.95 -7.55
N PHE A 91 -8.94 -6.69 -7.12
CA PHE A 91 -9.71 -7.61 -6.28
C PHE A 91 -10.00 -8.92 -7.00
N LYS A 92 -10.52 -8.85 -8.22
CA LYS A 92 -10.85 -10.03 -9.02
C LYS A 92 -9.63 -10.90 -9.30
N ASP A 93 -8.50 -10.28 -9.60
CA ASP A 93 -7.25 -10.99 -9.88
C ASP A 93 -6.68 -11.68 -8.63
N LYS A 94 -6.71 -11.00 -7.48
CA LYS A 94 -6.29 -11.57 -6.20
C LYS A 94 -7.22 -12.70 -5.76
N ALA A 95 -8.54 -12.53 -5.88
CA ALA A 95 -9.51 -13.57 -5.56
C ALA A 95 -9.32 -14.84 -6.41
N ARG A 96 -8.98 -14.70 -7.70
CA ARG A 96 -8.65 -15.84 -8.58
C ARG A 96 -7.38 -16.57 -8.17
N LYS A 97 -6.38 -15.84 -7.65
CA LYS A 97 -5.10 -16.42 -7.23
C LYS A 97 -5.18 -17.17 -5.90
N GLN A 98 -6.15 -16.84 -5.06
CA GLN A 98 -6.37 -17.49 -3.75
C GLN A 98 -7.86 -17.79 -3.52
N PRO A 99 -8.47 -18.70 -4.33
CA PRO A 99 -9.91 -18.95 -4.32
C PRO A 99 -10.43 -19.47 -2.97
N ASP A 100 -9.59 -20.19 -2.23
CA ASP A 100 -9.94 -20.75 -0.91
C ASP A 100 -9.80 -19.74 0.23
N ASN A 101 -9.27 -18.56 -0.05
CA ASN A 101 -9.07 -17.48 0.93
C ASN A 101 -9.46 -16.12 0.34
N VAL A 102 -10.72 -15.99 -0.09
CA VAL A 102 -11.27 -14.69 -0.52
C VAL A 102 -11.84 -14.00 0.70
N ASN A 103 -11.04 -13.15 1.33
CA ASN A 103 -11.38 -12.48 2.58
C ASN A 103 -11.71 -10.99 2.38
N ALA A 104 -12.27 -10.37 3.43
CA ALA A 104 -12.65 -8.97 3.41
C ALA A 104 -11.48 -8.03 3.12
N GLY A 105 -10.25 -8.36 3.57
CA GLY A 105 -9.06 -7.56 3.30
C GLY A 105 -8.72 -7.46 1.82
N LEU A 106 -8.99 -8.50 1.01
CA LEU A 106 -8.84 -8.43 -0.44
C LEU A 106 -9.83 -7.45 -1.06
N LEU A 107 -11.08 -7.47 -0.60
CA LEU A 107 -12.14 -6.58 -1.09
C LEU A 107 -11.87 -5.12 -0.73
N THR A 108 -11.46 -4.86 0.50
CA THR A 108 -11.24 -3.52 1.04
C THR A 108 -9.81 -3.00 0.86
N TYR A 109 -8.97 -3.73 0.14
CA TYR A 109 -7.60 -3.34 -0.19
C TYR A 109 -7.50 -1.90 -0.74
N PRO A 110 -8.38 -1.44 -1.66
CA PRO A 110 -8.33 -0.07 -2.15
C PRO A 110 -8.54 0.98 -1.07
N SER A 111 -9.34 0.68 -0.04
CA SER A 111 -9.57 1.60 1.09
C SER A 111 -8.32 1.73 1.97
N LEU A 112 -7.62 0.63 2.23
CA LEU A 112 -6.36 0.65 2.98
C LEU A 112 -5.27 1.40 2.21
N MET A 113 -5.11 1.13 0.92
CA MET A 113 -4.18 1.87 0.07
C MET A 113 -4.51 3.38 0.03
N ALA A 114 -5.79 3.72 -0.03
CA ALA A 114 -6.21 5.12 0.03
C ALA A 114 -5.84 5.77 1.36
N ALA A 115 -5.98 5.07 2.48
CA ALA A 115 -5.58 5.56 3.79
C ALA A 115 -4.07 5.84 3.85
N ASP A 116 -3.23 4.92 3.36
CA ASP A 116 -1.78 5.11 3.28
C ASP A 116 -1.39 6.39 2.52
N ILE A 117 -2.12 6.71 1.47
CA ILE A 117 -1.85 7.88 0.62
C ILE A 117 -2.38 9.17 1.26
N LEU A 118 -3.62 9.14 1.71
CA LEU A 118 -4.34 10.34 2.16
C LEU A 118 -3.84 10.86 3.50
N ILE A 119 -3.40 9.96 4.41
CA ILE A 119 -2.90 10.36 5.73
C ILE A 119 -1.65 11.24 5.63
N HIS A 120 -0.82 10.99 4.63
CA HIS A 120 0.39 11.76 4.36
C HIS A 120 0.15 12.96 3.43
N LYS A 121 -1.07 13.15 2.92
CA LYS A 121 -1.39 14.19 1.91
C LYS A 121 -0.42 14.14 0.73
N ALA A 122 -0.11 12.93 0.26
CA ALA A 122 0.88 12.71 -0.78
C ALA A 122 0.50 13.42 -2.09
N ASN A 123 1.41 14.21 -2.62
CA ASN A 123 1.21 14.92 -3.90
C ASN A 123 1.49 14.02 -5.11
N LYS A 124 2.38 13.05 -4.94
CA LYS A 124 2.77 12.09 -5.98
C LYS A 124 2.91 10.70 -5.39
N VAL A 125 2.36 9.72 -6.07
CA VAL A 125 2.47 8.30 -5.69
C VAL A 125 2.89 7.54 -6.95
N PRO A 126 4.16 7.10 -7.02
CA PRO A 126 4.62 6.30 -8.15
C PRO A 126 4.04 4.89 -8.04
N VAL A 127 3.27 4.49 -9.04
CA VAL A 127 2.64 3.18 -9.09
C VAL A 127 2.82 2.54 -10.46
N GLY A 128 2.78 1.21 -10.49
CA GLY A 128 2.65 0.47 -11.74
C GLY A 128 1.27 0.65 -12.37
N LYS A 129 1.17 0.34 -13.65
CA LYS A 129 -0.09 0.46 -14.42
C LYS A 129 -1.22 -0.37 -13.83
N ASP A 130 -0.91 -1.49 -13.21
CA ASP A 130 -1.85 -2.38 -12.51
C ASP A 130 -2.51 -1.73 -11.29
N GLN A 131 -1.95 -0.63 -10.75
CA GLN A 131 -2.45 0.10 -9.59
C GLN A 131 -3.22 1.38 -9.96
N GLU A 132 -3.34 1.74 -11.23
CA GLU A 132 -4.02 2.97 -11.66
C GLU A 132 -5.46 3.05 -11.14
N GLN A 133 -6.20 1.94 -11.19
CA GLN A 133 -7.58 1.89 -10.71
C GLN A 133 -7.67 2.11 -9.19
N ASN A 134 -6.73 1.57 -8.42
CA ASN A 134 -6.65 1.82 -6.98
C ASN A 134 -6.36 3.29 -6.68
N MET A 135 -5.56 3.96 -7.51
CA MET A 135 -5.32 5.41 -7.40
C MET A 135 -6.58 6.24 -7.69
N GLU A 136 -7.39 5.82 -8.66
CA GLU A 136 -8.69 6.47 -8.90
C GLU A 136 -9.65 6.27 -7.73
N MET A 137 -9.66 5.09 -7.14
CA MET A 137 -10.44 4.82 -5.93
C MET A 137 -9.99 5.70 -4.75
N ALA A 138 -8.67 5.86 -4.56
CA ALA A 138 -8.14 6.74 -3.52
C ALA A 138 -8.61 8.20 -3.72
N ARG A 139 -8.62 8.71 -4.96
CA ARG A 139 -9.16 10.04 -5.27
C ARG A 139 -10.66 10.15 -4.98
N LYS A 140 -11.43 9.11 -5.29
CA LYS A 140 -12.87 9.07 -4.97
C LYS A 140 -13.11 9.10 -3.47
N PHE A 141 -12.39 8.28 -2.72
CA PHE A 141 -12.51 8.25 -1.26
C PHE A 141 -12.12 9.58 -0.64
N GLY A 142 -11.03 10.19 -1.08
CA GLY A 142 -10.64 11.53 -0.63
C GLY A 142 -11.75 12.57 -0.87
N ARG A 143 -12.35 12.62 -2.06
CA ARG A 143 -13.44 13.57 -2.38
C ARG A 143 -14.71 13.35 -1.57
N ARG A 144 -14.98 12.13 -1.12
CA ARG A 144 -16.15 11.83 -0.28
C ARG A 144 -15.90 12.14 1.18
N PHE A 145 -14.64 12.05 1.59
CA PHE A 145 -14.24 12.25 2.97
C PHE A 145 -14.04 13.73 3.31
N TYR A 146 -13.56 14.53 2.37
CA TYR A 146 -13.37 15.99 2.47
C TYR A 146 -14.50 16.78 1.81
#